data_1b6f930628965834bb852e565dfccdd3
#
_entry.id   1b6f930628965834bb852e565dfccdd3
#
_cell.length_a   1.000
_cell.length_b   1.000
_cell.length_c   1.000
_cell.angle_alpha   90.00
_cell.angle_beta   90.00
_cell.angle_gamma   90.00
#
_symmetry.space_group_name_H-M   'P 1'
#
loop_
_entity.id
_entity.type
_entity.pdbx_description
1 polymer ?
#
loop_
_entity_poly.entity_id
_entity_poly.type
_entity_poly.pdbx_seq_one_letter_code
_entity_poly.pdbx_strand_id
1 'polypeptide(L)'
;KAPGFGDAGRITAWRGEARRTGGPWELIMQRVLFVGQEPETVDFSDSALPPGLDAEKIRNGIASALRQMSERGWQADLCLVRPDESASGVLKRSLEVVSYDCVVIGGGIRIPPNSLLLFETLVNTVHKSAPGAAIAFNTNPEDTAAAAARWIEG
;
A
#
# COMPACT_ATOMS: atom_id res chain seq x y z
N LYS A 1 -1.70 10.38 -17.35
CA LYS A 1 -2.25 11.29 -16.34
C LYS A 1 -2.43 10.50 -15.05
N ALA A 2 -1.59 10.74 -14.06
CA ALA A 2 -1.76 10.09 -12.77
C ALA A 2 -3.15 10.46 -12.22
N PRO A 3 -3.95 9.49 -11.76
CA PRO A 3 -5.20 9.82 -11.08
C PRO A 3 -4.85 10.64 -9.84
N GLY A 4 -5.49 11.78 -9.72
CA GLY A 4 -5.33 12.62 -8.55
C GLY A 4 -5.65 11.83 -7.28
N PHE A 5 -4.89 12.06 -6.23
CA PHE A 5 -5.22 11.56 -4.90
C PHE A 5 -6.55 12.21 -4.52
N GLY A 6 -7.63 11.50 -4.75
CA GLY A 6 -8.95 11.97 -4.36
C GLY A 6 -9.18 11.75 -2.88
N ASP A 7 -10.01 12.59 -2.39
CA ASP A 7 -10.61 12.72 -1.06
C ASP A 7 -10.27 11.66 -0.01
N ALA A 8 -9.95 12.12 1.20
CA ALA A 8 -9.62 11.29 2.36
C ALA A 8 -10.55 10.08 2.50
N GLY A 9 -9.98 8.90 2.45
CA GLY A 9 -10.71 7.66 2.65
C GLY A 9 -11.18 6.96 1.38
N ARG A 10 -10.87 7.49 0.21
CA ARG A 10 -11.12 6.73 -1.03
C ARG A 10 -9.96 5.80 -1.32
N ILE A 11 -10.29 4.55 -1.53
CA ILE A 11 -9.42 3.59 -2.19
C ILE A 11 -9.17 4.16 -3.58
N THR A 12 -8.00 4.74 -3.78
CA THR A 12 -7.55 5.01 -5.13
C THR A 12 -7.01 3.70 -5.66
N ALA A 13 -7.93 2.86 -6.14
CA ALA A 13 -7.51 1.70 -6.91
C ALA A 13 -6.85 2.22 -8.17
N TRP A 14 -5.53 2.34 -8.16
CA TRP A 14 -4.79 2.43 -9.38
C TRP A 14 -4.86 1.04 -10.02
N ARG A 15 -5.86 0.83 -10.80
CA ARG A 15 -5.88 -0.28 -11.72
C ARG A 15 -5.02 0.15 -12.89
N GLY A 16 -3.76 -0.21 -12.85
CA GLY A 16 -2.95 -0.15 -14.05
C GLY A 16 -3.78 -0.71 -15.19
N GLU A 17 -3.69 -0.14 -16.34
CA GLU A 17 -4.46 -0.52 -17.55
C GLU A 17 -4.19 -1.97 -18.00
N ALA A 18 -3.94 -2.88 -17.07
CA ALA A 18 -4.03 -4.31 -17.34
C ALA A 18 -5.48 -4.57 -17.72
N ARG A 19 -5.71 -4.52 -18.99
CA ARG A 19 -6.98 -4.67 -19.64
C ARG A 19 -7.82 -5.73 -18.97
N ARG A 20 -9.02 -5.36 -18.57
CA ARG A 20 -10.05 -6.27 -18.12
C ARG A 20 -10.52 -7.08 -19.32
N THR A 21 -9.77 -8.08 -19.68
CA THR A 21 -10.13 -8.96 -20.79
C THR A 21 -10.92 -10.19 -20.32
N GLY A 22 -11.19 -10.32 -18.99
CA GLY A 22 -12.04 -11.38 -18.46
C GLY A 22 -11.53 -12.79 -18.75
N GLY A 23 -10.22 -12.97 -19.02
CA GLY A 23 -9.64 -14.28 -19.29
C GLY A 23 -9.35 -15.07 -18.02
N PRO A 24 -9.26 -16.42 -18.13
CA PRO A 24 -8.98 -17.28 -16.97
C PRO A 24 -7.63 -17.00 -16.29
N TRP A 25 -6.69 -16.35 -16.97
CA TRP A 25 -5.41 -15.92 -16.39
C TRP A 25 -5.56 -14.78 -15.35
N GLU A 26 -6.64 -14.03 -15.36
CA GLU A 26 -6.91 -13.02 -14.31
C GLU A 26 -7.10 -13.68 -12.94
N LEU A 27 -7.58 -14.92 -12.88
CA LEU A 27 -7.76 -15.67 -11.65
C LEU A 27 -6.44 -16.11 -11.01
N ILE A 28 -5.35 -16.17 -11.78
CA ILE A 28 -4.01 -16.54 -11.31
C ILE A 28 -3.08 -15.33 -11.16
N MET A 29 -3.55 -14.11 -11.52
CA MET A 29 -2.78 -12.90 -11.35
C MET A 29 -2.61 -12.58 -9.86
N GLN A 30 -1.37 -12.36 -9.44
CA GLN A 30 -1.09 -11.94 -8.06
C GLN A 30 -1.68 -10.55 -7.80
N ARG A 31 -2.28 -10.40 -6.63
CA ARG A 31 -2.91 -9.14 -6.20
C ARG A 31 -2.22 -8.62 -4.95
N VAL A 32 -1.72 -7.40 -5.05
CA VAL A 32 -0.98 -6.75 -3.98
C VAL A 32 -1.66 -5.45 -3.58
N LEU A 33 -1.84 -5.26 -2.28
CA LEU A 33 -2.29 -3.98 -1.72
C LEU A 33 -1.10 -3.28 -1.09
N PHE A 34 -0.82 -2.05 -1.54
CA PHE A 34 0.16 -1.19 -0.88
C PHE A 34 -0.56 -0.24 0.08
N VAL A 35 -0.23 -0.33 1.36
CA VAL A 35 -0.80 0.50 2.41
C VAL A 35 0.23 1.55 2.85
N GLY A 36 -0.15 2.81 2.73
CA GLY A 36 0.70 3.93 3.13
C GLY A 36 -0.08 4.99 3.88
N GLN A 37 0.64 5.93 4.48
CA GLN A 37 0.04 7.10 5.10
C GLN A 37 -0.18 8.17 4.03
N GLU A 38 -1.29 8.89 4.11
CA GLU A 38 -1.51 10.07 3.25
C GLU A 38 -0.33 11.03 3.36
N PRO A 39 0.34 11.38 2.23
CA PRO A 39 1.55 12.19 2.28
C PRO A 39 1.38 13.54 2.99
N GLU A 40 0.20 14.13 2.88
CA GLU A 40 -0.12 15.42 3.52
C GLU A 40 -0.22 15.34 5.05
N THR A 41 -0.35 14.15 5.61
CA THR A 41 -0.48 13.92 7.06
C THR A 41 0.84 13.52 7.72
N VAL A 42 1.91 13.39 6.93
CA VAL A 42 3.23 12.98 7.43
C VAL A 42 3.90 14.15 8.14
N ASP A 43 4.45 13.90 9.33
CA ASP A 43 5.28 14.87 10.04
C ASP A 43 6.71 14.82 9.51
N PHE A 44 7.03 15.67 8.56
CA PHE A 44 8.36 15.74 7.94
C PHE A 44 9.45 16.29 8.87
N SER A 45 9.09 16.78 10.05
CA SER A 45 10.08 17.17 11.08
C SER A 45 10.60 15.99 11.88
N ASP A 46 9.99 14.81 11.75
CA ASP A 46 10.43 13.60 12.46
C ASP A 46 11.83 13.18 11.99
N SER A 47 12.76 13.09 12.94
CA SER A 47 14.15 12.71 12.66
C SER A 47 14.31 11.25 12.20
N ALA A 48 13.30 10.41 12.40
CA ALA A 48 13.30 9.04 11.91
C ALA A 48 13.09 8.95 10.38
N LEU A 49 12.63 10.04 9.76
CA LEU A 49 12.45 10.10 8.31
C LEU A 49 13.75 10.54 7.61
N PRO A 50 13.95 10.10 6.35
CA PRO A 50 15.11 10.54 5.56
C PRO A 50 15.16 12.05 5.41
N PRO A 51 16.35 12.68 5.48
CA PRO A 51 16.50 14.11 5.24
C PRO A 51 15.98 14.52 3.86
N GLY A 52 15.27 15.65 3.79
CA GLY A 52 14.75 16.19 2.54
C GLY A 52 13.55 15.47 1.97
N LEU A 53 12.96 14.53 2.70
CA LEU A 53 11.71 13.89 2.29
C LEU A 53 10.57 14.90 2.35
N ASP A 54 9.70 14.88 1.34
CA ASP A 54 8.48 15.68 1.27
C ASP A 54 7.33 14.90 0.65
N ALA A 55 6.14 15.48 0.64
CA ALA A 55 4.94 14.83 0.13
C ALA A 55 5.06 14.46 -1.36
N GLU A 56 5.70 15.31 -2.17
CA GLU A 56 5.89 15.05 -3.60
C GLU A 56 6.79 13.84 -3.83
N LYS A 57 7.88 13.73 -3.09
CA LYS A 57 8.78 12.57 -3.18
C LYS A 57 8.08 11.28 -2.77
N ILE A 58 7.24 11.33 -1.75
CA ILE A 58 6.43 10.17 -1.35
C ILE A 58 5.48 9.77 -2.47
N ARG A 59 4.76 10.73 -3.07
CA ARG A 59 3.84 10.43 -4.19
C ARG A 59 4.56 9.83 -5.38
N ASN A 60 5.73 10.36 -5.73
CA ASN A 60 6.54 9.84 -6.83
C ASN A 60 7.01 8.42 -6.54
N GLY A 61 7.42 8.15 -5.31
CA GLY A 61 7.81 6.81 -4.88
C GLY A 61 6.65 5.82 -4.93
N ILE A 62 5.46 6.22 -4.51
CA ILE A 62 4.24 5.40 -4.60
C ILE A 62 3.90 5.09 -6.06
N ALA A 63 3.94 6.09 -6.94
CA ALA A 63 3.68 5.88 -8.37
C ALA A 63 4.68 4.91 -8.99
N SER A 64 5.94 5.02 -8.62
CA SER A 64 7.00 4.10 -9.05
C SER A 64 6.74 2.67 -8.55
N ALA A 65 6.34 2.52 -7.29
CA ALA A 65 6.01 1.22 -6.71
C ALA A 65 4.87 0.53 -7.46
N LEU A 66 3.79 1.25 -7.72
CA LEU A 66 2.63 0.71 -8.45
C LEU A 66 3.02 0.29 -9.87
N ARG A 67 3.83 1.10 -10.55
CA ARG A 67 4.32 0.77 -11.89
C ARG A 67 5.18 -0.48 -11.89
N GLN A 68 6.12 -0.61 -10.95
CA GLN A 68 6.99 -1.79 -10.84
C GLN A 68 6.19 -3.07 -10.61
N MET A 69 5.15 -3.02 -9.78
CA MET A 69 4.27 -4.17 -9.55
C MET A 69 3.46 -4.51 -10.80
N SER A 70 2.95 -3.52 -11.51
CA SER A 70 2.25 -3.71 -12.78
C SER A 70 3.16 -4.32 -13.85
N GLU A 71 4.41 -3.89 -13.93
CA GLU A 71 5.40 -4.45 -14.87
C GLU A 71 5.71 -5.92 -14.58
N ARG A 72 5.54 -6.38 -13.35
CA ARG A 72 5.64 -7.80 -12.97
C ARG A 72 4.38 -8.61 -13.34
N GLY A 73 3.36 -7.98 -13.89
CA GLY A 73 2.09 -8.62 -14.22
C GLY A 73 1.15 -8.76 -13.04
N TRP A 74 1.42 -8.08 -11.93
CA TRP A 74 0.54 -8.10 -10.76
C TRP A 74 -0.54 -7.03 -10.86
N GLN A 75 -1.67 -7.29 -10.22
CA GLN A 75 -2.65 -6.24 -9.95
C GLN A 75 -2.27 -5.56 -8.64
N ALA A 76 -1.94 -4.28 -8.71
CA ALA A 76 -1.54 -3.48 -7.57
C ALA A 76 -2.59 -2.43 -7.25
N ASP A 77 -3.02 -2.38 -6.00
CA ASP A 77 -3.92 -1.36 -5.49
C ASP A 77 -3.24 -0.57 -4.37
N LEU A 78 -3.69 0.66 -4.16
CA LEU A 78 -3.18 1.55 -3.13
C LEU A 78 -4.26 1.84 -2.10
N CYS A 79 -3.89 1.75 -0.82
CA CYS A 79 -4.71 2.18 0.30
C CYS A 79 -3.94 3.21 1.11
N LEU A 80 -4.35 4.47 1.06
CA LEU A 80 -3.78 5.54 1.88
C LEU A 80 -4.66 5.77 3.09
N VAL A 81 -4.03 5.82 4.26
CA VAL A 81 -4.70 6.03 5.54
C VAL A 81 -4.22 7.30 6.22
N ARG A 82 -5.05 7.86 7.06
CA ARG A 82 -4.69 8.95 7.96
C ARG A 82 -4.23 8.37 9.30
N PRO A 83 -3.35 9.06 10.04
CA PRO A 83 -2.89 8.59 11.35
C PRO A 83 -3.90 8.90 12.45
N ASP A 84 -5.13 8.42 12.29
CA ASP A 84 -6.24 8.63 13.21
C ASP A 84 -7.11 7.37 13.30
N GLU A 85 -8.23 7.46 14.00
CA GLU A 85 -9.16 6.35 14.20
C GLU A 85 -9.83 5.83 12.92
N SER A 86 -9.76 6.56 11.82
CA SER A 86 -10.33 6.13 10.54
C SER A 86 -9.51 5.05 9.84
N ALA A 87 -8.25 4.86 10.21
CA ALA A 87 -7.30 4.03 9.48
C ALA A 87 -7.75 2.58 9.35
N SER A 88 -8.22 1.97 10.43
CA SER A 88 -8.65 0.56 10.40
C SER A 88 -9.86 0.34 9.49
N GLY A 89 -10.84 1.24 9.53
CA GLY A 89 -12.03 1.16 8.69
C GLY A 89 -11.73 1.36 7.21
N VAL A 90 -10.84 2.27 6.88
CA VAL A 90 -10.38 2.50 5.50
C VAL A 90 -9.70 1.25 4.95
N LEU A 91 -8.77 0.67 5.70
CA LEU A 91 -8.06 -0.55 5.29
C LEU A 91 -9.03 -1.74 5.19
N LYS A 92 -9.90 -1.92 6.17
CA LYS A 92 -10.88 -3.01 6.17
C LYS A 92 -11.75 -2.99 4.92
N ARG A 93 -12.23 -1.83 4.50
CA ARG A 93 -13.02 -1.71 3.27
C ARG A 93 -12.24 -2.16 2.03
N SER A 94 -10.95 -1.82 1.93
CA SER A 94 -10.10 -2.29 0.84
C SER A 94 -10.00 -3.82 0.82
N LEU A 95 -9.84 -4.42 2.00
CA LEU A 95 -9.66 -5.87 2.14
C LEU A 95 -10.96 -6.66 1.90
N GLU A 96 -12.11 -6.02 2.06
CA GLU A 96 -13.42 -6.65 1.81
C GLU A 96 -13.80 -6.66 0.32
N VAL A 97 -13.29 -5.71 -0.46
CA VAL A 97 -13.63 -5.56 -1.89
C VAL A 97 -12.89 -6.56 -2.77
N VAL A 98 -11.64 -6.86 -2.43
CA VAL A 98 -10.76 -7.71 -3.23
C VAL A 98 -9.98 -8.63 -2.30
N SER A 99 -9.79 -9.87 -2.71
CA SER A 99 -8.89 -10.80 -2.03
C SER A 99 -7.46 -10.57 -2.49
N TYR A 100 -6.58 -10.17 -1.59
CA TYR A 100 -5.17 -9.91 -1.89
C TYR A 100 -4.28 -11.10 -1.51
N ASP A 101 -3.23 -11.32 -2.29
CA ASP A 101 -2.20 -12.32 -1.99
C ASP A 101 -1.15 -11.77 -1.04
N CYS A 102 -0.90 -10.47 -1.10
CA CYS A 102 0.04 -9.78 -0.22
C CYS A 102 -0.43 -8.37 0.09
N VAL A 103 -0.23 -7.94 1.33
CA VAL A 103 -0.42 -6.57 1.76
C VAL A 103 0.94 -6.04 2.21
N VAL A 104 1.42 -4.98 1.56
CA VAL A 104 2.68 -4.31 1.92
C VAL A 104 2.37 -3.08 2.73
N ILE A 105 2.89 -3.01 3.95
CA ILE A 105 2.77 -1.83 4.82
C ILE A 105 4.02 -0.99 4.70
N GLY A 106 3.83 0.29 4.39
CA GLY A 106 4.91 1.22 4.11
C GLY A 106 5.80 1.53 5.31
N GLY A 107 7.10 1.73 5.04
CA GLY A 107 8.09 2.08 6.04
C GLY A 107 7.79 3.39 6.77
N GLY A 108 7.13 4.34 6.11
CA GLY A 108 6.69 5.60 6.72
C GLY A 108 5.70 5.41 7.88
N ILE A 109 5.00 4.28 7.92
CA ILE A 109 4.12 3.91 9.05
C ILE A 109 4.90 3.16 10.12
N ARG A 110 5.81 2.27 9.72
CA ARG A 110 6.52 1.36 10.62
C ARG A 110 7.70 2.01 11.34
N ILE A 111 8.48 2.84 10.64
CA ILE A 111 9.77 3.34 11.13
C ILE A 111 9.61 4.43 12.20
N PRO A 112 8.74 5.46 12.02
CA PRO A 112 8.62 6.50 13.05
C PRO A 112 8.06 5.93 14.36
N PRO A 113 8.73 6.17 15.51
CA PRO A 113 8.25 5.65 16.81
C PRO A 113 6.85 6.09 17.18
N ASN A 114 6.45 7.29 16.78
CA ASN A 114 5.12 7.83 17.04
C ASN A 114 4.01 7.13 16.25
N SER A 115 4.35 6.32 15.27
CA SER A 115 3.40 5.58 14.44
C SER A 115 3.15 4.15 14.93
N LEU A 116 3.68 3.76 16.10
CA LEU A 116 3.55 2.38 16.57
C LEU A 116 2.10 1.91 16.65
N LEU A 117 1.23 2.72 17.25
CA LEU A 117 -0.19 2.35 17.37
C LEU A 117 -0.88 2.23 16.01
N LEU A 118 -0.59 3.13 15.09
CA LEU A 118 -1.09 3.04 13.72
C LEU A 118 -0.59 1.75 13.05
N PHE A 119 0.68 1.46 13.19
CA PHE A 119 1.29 0.24 12.64
C PHE A 119 0.63 -1.03 13.18
N GLU A 120 0.48 -1.14 14.50
CA GLU A 120 -0.21 -2.28 15.12
C GLU A 120 -1.65 -2.40 14.66
N THR A 121 -2.35 -1.28 14.56
CA THR A 121 -3.74 -1.24 14.09
C THR A 121 -3.86 -1.80 12.68
N LEU A 122 -2.97 -1.39 11.78
CA LEU A 122 -2.99 -1.87 10.39
C LEU A 122 -2.63 -3.35 10.28
N VAL A 123 -1.60 -3.79 10.98
CA VAL A 123 -1.21 -5.22 11.00
C VAL A 123 -2.37 -6.09 11.50
N ASN A 124 -3.00 -5.69 12.60
CA ASN A 124 -4.12 -6.46 13.16
C ASN A 124 -5.36 -6.41 12.27
N THR A 125 -5.59 -5.31 11.58
CA THR A 125 -6.69 -5.22 10.60
C THR A 125 -6.49 -6.21 9.45
N VAL A 126 -5.28 -6.29 8.90
CA VAL A 126 -4.95 -7.28 7.87
C VAL A 126 -5.10 -8.70 8.40
N HIS A 127 -4.54 -8.96 9.57
CA HIS A 127 -4.62 -10.29 10.20
C HIS A 127 -6.04 -10.78 10.36
N LYS A 128 -6.95 -9.92 10.78
CA LYS A 128 -8.37 -10.27 11.03
C LYS A 128 -9.20 -10.31 9.74
N SER A 129 -8.96 -9.39 8.82
CA SER A 129 -9.82 -9.19 7.63
C SER A 129 -9.32 -9.90 6.39
N ALA A 130 -8.04 -10.24 6.32
CA ALA A 130 -7.43 -10.94 5.20
C ALA A 130 -6.41 -11.98 5.68
N PRO A 131 -6.86 -13.00 6.43
CA PRO A 131 -5.95 -13.98 7.05
C PRO A 131 -5.15 -14.80 6.05
N GLY A 132 -5.61 -14.88 4.79
CA GLY A 132 -4.90 -15.59 3.72
C GLY A 132 -3.82 -14.76 3.01
N ALA A 133 -3.77 -13.45 3.27
CA ALA A 133 -2.77 -12.58 2.66
C ALA A 133 -1.44 -12.62 3.42
N ALA A 134 -0.32 -12.66 2.70
CA ALA A 134 0.97 -12.41 3.30
C ALA A 134 1.07 -10.93 3.69
N ILE A 135 1.79 -10.64 4.77
CA ILE A 135 2.09 -9.28 5.21
C ILE A 135 3.56 -9.02 4.96
N ALA A 136 3.85 -7.98 4.17
CA ALA A 136 5.22 -7.59 3.85
C ALA A 136 5.46 -6.14 4.28
N PHE A 137 6.73 -5.80 4.46
CA PHE A 137 7.15 -4.46 4.86
C PHE A 137 8.21 -3.98 3.88
N ASN A 138 8.05 -2.77 3.37
CA ASN A 138 9.09 -2.12 2.60
C ASN A 138 9.97 -1.26 3.51
N THR A 139 11.07 -0.75 2.98
CA THR A 139 11.93 0.24 3.65
C THR A 139 11.71 1.63 3.07
N ASN A 140 11.31 1.69 1.82
CA ASN A 140 10.91 2.89 1.09
C ASN A 140 9.95 2.48 -0.03
N PRO A 141 9.24 3.42 -0.67
CA PRO A 141 8.28 3.06 -1.72
C PRO A 141 8.89 2.28 -2.89
N GLU A 142 10.14 2.57 -3.25
CA GLU A 142 10.81 1.96 -4.40
C GLU A 142 11.10 0.46 -4.23
N ASP A 143 11.15 -0.06 -2.99
CA ASP A 143 11.35 -1.49 -2.76
C ASP A 143 10.06 -2.26 -2.43
N THR A 144 8.90 -1.66 -2.66
CA THR A 144 7.59 -2.27 -2.39
C THR A 144 7.37 -3.57 -3.18
N ALA A 145 7.68 -3.55 -4.47
CA ALA A 145 7.55 -4.76 -5.30
C ALA A 145 8.49 -5.88 -4.82
N ALA A 146 9.72 -5.54 -4.46
CA ALA A 146 10.67 -6.51 -3.90
C ALA A 146 10.18 -7.09 -2.56
N ALA A 147 9.55 -6.25 -1.72
CA ALA A 147 8.97 -6.70 -0.45
C ALA A 147 7.87 -7.74 -0.67
N ALA A 148 6.95 -7.48 -1.58
CA ALA A 148 5.89 -8.43 -1.91
C ALA A 148 6.44 -9.72 -2.52
N ALA A 149 7.43 -9.60 -3.42
CA ALA A 149 8.02 -10.74 -4.12
C ALA A 149 8.62 -11.78 -3.17
N ARG A 150 9.13 -11.36 -2.02
CA ARG A 150 9.66 -12.31 -1.01
C ARG A 150 8.65 -13.36 -0.56
N TRP A 151 7.36 -13.06 -0.68
CA TRP A 151 6.27 -13.86 -0.12
C TRP A 151 5.35 -14.49 -1.17
N ILE A 152 5.28 -13.91 -2.37
CA ILE A 152 4.36 -14.37 -3.41
C ILE A 152 5.07 -14.93 -4.66
N GLU A 153 6.37 -14.71 -4.79
CA GLU A 153 7.23 -15.37 -5.76
C GLU A 153 8.08 -16.38 -5.01
N GLY A 154 7.54 -17.56 -4.80
CA GLY A 154 8.20 -18.65 -4.09
C GLY A 154 8.70 -19.71 -5.02
#